data_6272bcc0fd2b536cd8d037f246aeb029
#
_entry.id   6272bcc0fd2b536cd8d037f246aeb029
#
_cell.length_a   1.000
_cell.length_b   1.000
_cell.length_c   1.000
_cell.angle_alpha   90.00
_cell.angle_beta   90.00
_cell.angle_gamma   90.00
#
_symmetry.space_group_name_H-M   'P 1'
#
loop_
_entity.id
_entity.type
_entity.pdbx_description
1 polymer ?
#
loop_
_entity_poly.entity_id
_entity_poly.type
_entity_poly.pdbx_seq_one_letter_code
_entity_poly.pdbx_strand_id
1 'polypeptide(L)'
;NNKFTEDVTEQFYDEDAHEFLADRYIRGECPKCGNPDAYGDQCEKCGSTLSPEELINPRSALSGNTPIRKETKNWYLPLDQYQDFLSKWILEGHKNDWKSSVYGQVKSWLDDGLKPRAMTRDLNWGIPVPVDGAEGKVMYVWFDAPIGYISFTQEWAEKNGKNWKDYWQNEETKLVHFIGKDNIVF
;
A
#
# COMPACT_ATOMS: atom_id res chain seq x y z
N ASN A 1 12.29 -18.77 2.30
CA ASN A 1 10.87 -18.81 1.93
C ASN A 1 10.64 -17.77 0.83
N ASN A 2 10.59 -18.18 -0.44
CA ASN A 2 10.34 -17.30 -1.59
C ASN A 2 8.88 -16.82 -1.61
N LYS A 3 8.54 -15.92 -0.68
CA LYS A 3 7.20 -15.30 -0.60
C LYS A 3 7.13 -13.94 -1.29
N PHE A 4 8.27 -13.39 -1.64
CA PHE A 4 8.37 -12.12 -2.37
C PHE A 4 9.09 -12.35 -3.69
N THR A 5 8.71 -11.59 -4.69
CA THR A 5 9.40 -11.48 -5.98
C THR A 5 10.17 -10.18 -6.02
N GLU A 6 11.30 -10.17 -6.73
CA GLU A 6 12.06 -8.96 -6.99
C GLU A 6 11.73 -8.48 -8.41
N ASP A 7 11.52 -7.17 -8.56
CA ASP A 7 11.30 -6.56 -9.86
C ASP A 7 11.97 -5.19 -9.92
N VAL A 8 12.39 -4.82 -11.12
CA VAL A 8 12.99 -3.51 -11.40
C VAL A 8 11.98 -2.70 -12.18
N THR A 9 11.64 -1.54 -11.64
CA THR A 9 10.70 -0.60 -12.25
C THR A 9 11.32 0.78 -12.37
N GLU A 10 10.89 1.55 -13.35
CA GLU A 10 11.24 2.96 -13.43
C GLU A 10 10.27 3.80 -12.58
N GLN A 11 10.83 4.65 -11.74
CA GLN A 11 10.07 5.60 -10.93
C GLN A 11 10.61 7.02 -11.12
N PHE A 12 9.80 8.00 -10.79
CA PHE A 12 10.24 9.40 -10.80
C PHE A 12 11.26 9.66 -9.68
N TYR A 13 12.34 10.32 -10.04
CA TYR A 13 13.45 10.65 -9.17
C TYR A 13 13.78 12.13 -9.27
N ASP A 14 13.95 12.78 -8.13
CA ASP A 14 14.38 14.17 -8.02
C ASP A 14 15.92 14.19 -7.84
N GLU A 15 16.63 14.72 -8.83
CA GLU A 15 18.10 14.76 -8.79
C GLU A 15 18.64 15.75 -7.77
N ASP A 16 17.91 16.83 -7.49
CA ASP A 16 18.35 17.84 -6.53
C ASP A 16 18.09 17.41 -5.09
N ALA A 17 16.93 16.77 -4.86
CA ALA A 17 16.62 16.20 -3.55
C ALA A 17 17.30 14.84 -3.30
N HIS A 18 17.86 14.23 -4.36
CA HIS A 18 18.45 12.89 -4.32
C HIS A 18 17.46 11.82 -3.80
N GLU A 19 16.18 11.90 -4.21
CA GLU A 19 15.13 11.05 -3.67
C GLU A 19 14.14 10.58 -4.74
N PHE A 20 13.66 9.33 -4.61
CA PHE A 20 12.55 8.84 -5.40
C PHE A 20 11.24 9.49 -4.92
N LEU A 21 10.39 9.85 -5.85
CA LEU A 21 9.16 10.57 -5.55
C LEU A 21 7.98 9.61 -5.41
N ALA A 22 7.33 9.62 -4.25
CA ALA A 22 6.01 9.05 -4.10
C ALA A 22 4.99 9.88 -4.90
N ASP A 23 3.87 9.27 -5.31
CA ASP A 23 2.88 9.87 -6.21
C ASP A 23 2.45 11.29 -5.79
N ARG A 24 2.29 11.54 -4.48
CA ARG A 24 1.92 12.86 -3.95
C ARG A 24 3.05 13.89 -3.93
N TYR A 25 4.28 13.46 -4.14
CA TYR A 25 5.42 14.35 -4.34
C TYR A 25 5.63 14.73 -5.80
N ILE A 26 4.77 14.24 -6.69
CA ILE A 26 4.75 14.62 -8.10
C ILE A 26 3.51 15.49 -8.32
N ARG A 27 3.72 16.66 -8.87
CA ARG A 27 2.66 17.62 -9.20
C ARG A 27 2.73 17.99 -10.67
N GLY A 28 1.59 18.35 -11.24
CA GLY A 28 1.52 18.78 -12.63
C GLY A 28 0.13 19.23 -13.01
N GLU A 29 -0.05 19.52 -14.30
CA GLU A 29 -1.36 19.90 -14.82
C GLU A 29 -2.23 18.65 -15.02
N CYS A 30 -3.46 18.72 -14.53
CA CYS A 30 -4.44 17.64 -14.71
C CYS A 30 -4.89 17.55 -16.17
N PRO A 31 -4.74 16.40 -16.85
CA PRO A 31 -5.14 16.23 -18.25
C PRO A 31 -6.65 16.31 -18.45
N LYS A 32 -7.45 16.18 -17.39
CA LYS A 32 -8.92 16.17 -17.48
C LYS A 32 -9.57 17.54 -17.28
N CYS A 33 -9.01 18.40 -16.43
CA CYS A 33 -9.63 19.68 -16.11
C CYS A 33 -8.69 20.90 -16.17
N GLY A 34 -7.43 20.71 -16.56
CA GLY A 34 -6.44 21.78 -16.67
C GLY A 34 -6.04 22.41 -15.32
N ASN A 35 -6.27 21.71 -14.20
CA ASN A 35 -5.76 22.18 -12.90
C ASN A 35 -4.23 22.16 -12.93
N PRO A 36 -3.53 23.30 -12.76
CA PRO A 36 -2.08 23.37 -12.93
C PRO A 36 -1.29 22.73 -11.78
N ASP A 37 -1.97 22.32 -10.70
CA ASP A 37 -1.35 21.81 -9.49
C ASP A 37 -2.06 20.54 -8.95
N ALA A 38 -2.31 19.58 -9.84
CA ALA A 38 -2.84 18.28 -9.45
C ALA A 38 -1.74 17.37 -8.88
N TYR A 39 -2.10 16.51 -7.93
CA TYR A 39 -1.22 15.46 -7.43
C TYR A 39 -1.13 14.28 -8.40
N GLY A 40 -0.06 13.51 -8.31
CA GLY A 40 0.16 12.33 -9.15
C GLY A 40 -0.86 11.21 -8.96
N ASP A 41 -1.51 11.12 -7.81
CA ASP A 41 -2.53 10.10 -7.52
C ASP A 41 -3.96 10.59 -7.76
N GLN A 42 -4.19 11.91 -7.65
CA GLN A 42 -5.55 12.48 -7.74
C GLN A 42 -5.50 13.96 -8.05
N CYS A 43 -6.47 14.43 -8.84
CA CYS A 43 -6.74 15.85 -8.99
C CYS A 43 -7.75 16.33 -7.95
N GLU A 44 -7.33 17.19 -7.04
CA GLU A 44 -8.22 17.72 -5.98
C GLU A 44 -9.33 18.62 -6.49
N LYS A 45 -9.17 19.21 -7.69
CA LYS A 45 -10.19 20.09 -8.28
C LYS A 45 -11.35 19.35 -8.91
N CYS A 46 -11.07 18.27 -9.67
CA CYS A 46 -12.12 17.52 -10.37
C CYS A 46 -12.37 16.12 -9.78
N GLY A 47 -11.58 15.72 -8.77
CA GLY A 47 -11.72 14.42 -8.08
C GLY A 47 -11.30 13.20 -8.89
N SER A 48 -10.72 13.39 -10.07
CA SER A 48 -10.28 12.28 -10.92
C SER A 48 -9.04 11.61 -10.33
N THR A 49 -9.04 10.30 -10.28
CA THR A 49 -7.84 9.49 -10.02
C THR A 49 -6.89 9.64 -11.22
N LEU A 50 -5.61 9.77 -10.93
CA LEU A 50 -4.53 9.93 -11.88
C LEU A 50 -3.40 8.94 -11.59
N SER A 51 -2.50 8.77 -12.55
CA SER A 51 -1.15 8.27 -12.28
C SER A 51 -0.15 9.41 -12.57
N PRO A 52 1.03 9.39 -11.94
CA PRO A 52 2.05 10.42 -12.15
C PRO A 52 2.42 10.63 -13.62
N GLU A 53 2.34 9.57 -14.42
CA GLU A 53 2.64 9.56 -15.86
C GLU A 53 1.59 10.31 -16.69
N GLU A 54 0.37 10.45 -16.18
CA GLU A 54 -0.71 11.17 -16.88
C GLU A 54 -0.61 12.69 -16.73
N LEU A 55 0.15 13.17 -15.72
CA LEU A 55 0.30 14.60 -15.49
C LEU A 55 1.03 15.29 -16.66
N ILE A 56 0.51 16.45 -17.05
CA ILE A 56 1.18 17.32 -18.02
C ILE A 56 2.19 18.18 -17.25
N ASN A 57 3.43 18.25 -17.77
CA ASN A 57 4.54 18.98 -17.15
C ASN A 57 4.76 18.60 -15.67
N PRO A 58 5.05 17.32 -15.38
CA PRO A 58 5.26 16.89 -14.00
C PRO A 58 6.48 17.59 -13.37
N ARG A 59 6.34 17.97 -12.09
CA ARG A 59 7.40 18.57 -11.29
C ARG A 59 7.47 17.93 -9.91
N SER A 60 8.64 17.92 -9.33
CA SER A 60 8.83 17.51 -7.95
C SER A 60 8.21 18.54 -6.99
N ALA A 61 7.50 18.06 -5.99
CA ALA A 61 7.04 18.92 -4.88
C ALA A 61 8.16 19.27 -3.91
N LEU A 62 9.33 18.62 -4.00
CA LEU A 62 10.49 18.87 -3.13
C LEU A 62 11.35 20.01 -3.69
N SER A 63 11.81 19.91 -4.92
CA SER A 63 12.69 20.88 -5.57
C SER A 63 11.98 21.87 -6.50
N GLY A 64 10.79 21.51 -7.00
CA GLY A 64 10.08 22.25 -8.04
C GLY A 64 10.54 21.91 -9.46
N ASN A 65 11.62 21.14 -9.62
CA ASN A 65 12.20 20.78 -10.91
C ASN A 65 11.50 19.59 -11.56
N THR A 66 11.72 19.42 -12.85
CA THR A 66 11.19 18.26 -13.59
C THR A 66 11.94 17.01 -13.16
N PRO A 67 11.26 16.00 -12.61
CA PRO A 67 11.91 14.77 -12.20
C PRO A 67 12.30 13.91 -13.40
N ILE A 68 13.34 13.09 -13.23
CA ILE A 68 13.76 12.11 -14.22
C ILE A 68 13.15 10.72 -13.94
N ARG A 69 13.21 9.82 -14.93
CA ARG A 69 12.90 8.39 -14.72
C ARG A 69 14.19 7.67 -14.35
N LYS A 70 14.14 6.89 -13.27
CA LYS A 70 15.28 6.13 -12.79
C LYS A 70 14.83 4.74 -12.36
N GLU A 71 15.61 3.73 -12.73
CA GLU A 71 15.35 2.36 -12.33
C GLU A 71 15.55 2.17 -10.82
N THR A 72 14.64 1.43 -10.22
CA THR A 72 14.77 0.97 -8.84
C THR A 72 14.25 -0.45 -8.71
N LYS A 73 14.98 -1.26 -7.92
CA LYS A 73 14.58 -2.63 -7.57
C LYS A 73 13.75 -2.63 -6.30
N ASN A 74 12.59 -3.27 -6.34
CA ASN A 74 11.73 -3.42 -5.17
C ASN A 74 11.29 -4.87 -4.98
N TRP A 75 10.84 -5.19 -3.76
CA TRP A 75 10.28 -6.49 -3.41
C TRP A 75 8.76 -6.42 -3.41
N TYR A 76 8.14 -7.39 -4.05
CA TYR A 76 6.70 -7.44 -4.27
C TYR A 76 6.10 -8.65 -3.59
N LEU A 77 4.99 -8.47 -2.90
CA LEU A 77 4.10 -9.56 -2.51
C LEU A 77 3.26 -9.93 -3.75
N PRO A 78 3.36 -11.17 -4.27
CA PRO A 78 2.63 -11.59 -5.45
C PRO A 78 1.18 -11.91 -5.10
N LEU A 79 0.35 -10.87 -4.90
CA LEU A 79 -1.06 -11.02 -4.52
C LEU A 79 -1.89 -11.75 -5.56
N ASP A 80 -1.51 -11.69 -6.83
CA ASP A 80 -2.08 -12.46 -7.94
C ASP A 80 -2.07 -13.97 -7.67
N GLN A 81 -1.04 -14.50 -7.01
CA GLN A 81 -0.94 -15.90 -6.62
C GLN A 81 -1.92 -16.28 -5.49
N TYR A 82 -2.46 -15.32 -4.79
CA TYR A 82 -3.46 -15.52 -3.73
C TYR A 82 -4.89 -15.23 -4.20
N GLN A 83 -5.08 -14.90 -5.47
CA GLN A 83 -6.38 -14.54 -6.07
C GLN A 83 -7.47 -15.56 -5.76
N ASP A 84 -7.25 -16.84 -6.07
CA ASP A 84 -8.23 -17.90 -5.89
C ASP A 84 -8.56 -18.13 -4.41
N PHE A 85 -7.52 -18.13 -3.57
CA PHE A 85 -7.70 -18.28 -2.12
C PHE A 85 -8.54 -17.14 -1.54
N LEU A 86 -8.20 -15.89 -1.88
CA LEU A 86 -8.91 -14.71 -1.38
C LEU A 86 -10.33 -14.64 -1.93
N SER A 87 -10.53 -14.96 -3.22
CA SER A 87 -11.85 -15.01 -3.83
C SER A 87 -12.76 -15.99 -3.10
N LYS A 88 -12.28 -17.20 -2.86
CA LYS A 88 -13.04 -18.22 -2.13
C LYS A 88 -13.32 -17.79 -0.70
N TRP A 89 -12.30 -17.36 0.02
CA TRP A 89 -12.44 -16.96 1.42
C TRP A 89 -13.42 -15.79 1.59
N ILE A 90 -13.30 -14.75 0.77
CA ILE A 90 -14.11 -13.53 0.91
C ILE A 90 -15.49 -13.69 0.27
N LEU A 91 -15.55 -14.10 -1.02
CA LEU A 91 -16.80 -14.07 -1.76
C LEU A 91 -17.76 -15.19 -1.34
N GLU A 92 -17.23 -16.36 -0.92
CA GLU A 92 -18.05 -17.46 -0.42
C GLU A 92 -18.20 -17.40 1.10
N GLY A 93 -17.12 -17.07 1.83
CA GLY A 93 -17.09 -17.12 3.31
C GLY A 93 -17.72 -15.92 3.99
N HIS A 94 -17.56 -14.71 3.45
CA HIS A 94 -17.90 -13.48 4.17
C HIS A 94 -18.98 -12.59 3.51
N LYS A 95 -19.73 -13.15 2.56
CA LYS A 95 -20.79 -12.43 1.85
C LYS A 95 -21.88 -11.87 2.78
N ASN A 96 -22.19 -12.59 3.86
CA ASN A 96 -23.32 -12.30 4.72
C ASN A 96 -22.95 -11.65 6.06
N ASP A 97 -21.65 -11.60 6.41
CA ASP A 97 -21.18 -11.05 7.69
C ASP A 97 -20.38 -9.75 7.52
N TRP A 98 -19.82 -9.50 6.34
CA TRP A 98 -19.21 -8.21 6.06
C TRP A 98 -20.23 -7.14 5.68
N LYS A 99 -19.93 -5.90 6.03
CA LYS A 99 -20.75 -4.76 5.60
C LYS A 99 -20.77 -4.70 4.07
N SER A 100 -21.95 -4.51 3.48
CA SER A 100 -22.15 -4.56 2.02
C SER A 100 -21.23 -3.63 1.22
N SER A 101 -20.92 -2.44 1.77
CA SER A 101 -20.00 -1.49 1.14
C SER A 101 -18.55 -2.02 1.12
N VAL A 102 -18.10 -2.70 2.17
CA VAL A 102 -16.76 -3.31 2.26
C VAL A 102 -16.69 -4.51 1.32
N TYR A 103 -17.67 -5.41 1.41
CA TYR A 103 -17.74 -6.58 0.54
C TYR A 103 -17.78 -6.18 -0.96
N GLY A 104 -18.59 -5.19 -1.32
CA GLY A 104 -18.69 -4.72 -2.70
C GLY A 104 -17.37 -4.12 -3.23
N GLN A 105 -16.67 -3.36 -2.40
CA GLN A 105 -15.36 -2.80 -2.76
C GLN A 105 -14.32 -3.89 -2.98
N VAL A 106 -14.21 -4.84 -2.05
CA VAL A 106 -13.24 -5.94 -2.17
C VAL A 106 -13.58 -6.85 -3.34
N LYS A 107 -14.87 -7.13 -3.56
CA LYS A 107 -15.31 -7.89 -4.73
C LYS A 107 -14.88 -7.22 -6.04
N SER A 108 -15.01 -5.90 -6.16
CA SER A 108 -14.56 -5.18 -7.36
C SER A 108 -13.07 -5.39 -7.63
N TRP A 109 -12.21 -5.31 -6.62
CA TRP A 109 -10.78 -5.57 -6.78
C TRP A 109 -10.47 -7.02 -7.18
N LEU A 110 -11.20 -7.99 -6.64
CA LEU A 110 -11.05 -9.39 -7.00
C LEU A 110 -11.55 -9.66 -8.44
N ASP A 111 -12.63 -9.03 -8.87
CA ASP A 111 -13.15 -9.13 -10.24
C ASP A 111 -12.18 -8.51 -11.26
N ASP A 112 -11.50 -7.41 -10.90
CA ASP A 112 -10.47 -6.76 -11.72
C ASP A 112 -9.15 -7.55 -11.78
N GLY A 113 -8.95 -8.50 -10.88
CA GLY A 113 -7.74 -9.29 -10.72
C GLY A 113 -6.69 -8.59 -9.87
N LEU A 114 -6.19 -9.30 -8.86
CA LEU A 114 -5.13 -8.81 -7.98
C LEU A 114 -3.79 -8.73 -8.73
N LYS A 115 -2.97 -7.74 -8.38
CA LYS A 115 -1.64 -7.54 -8.95
C LYS A 115 -0.57 -7.62 -7.86
N PRO A 116 0.68 -7.98 -8.20
CA PRO A 116 1.79 -7.89 -7.27
C PRO A 116 1.90 -6.50 -6.64
N ARG A 117 2.16 -6.45 -5.34
CA ARG A 117 2.19 -5.20 -4.59
C ARG A 117 3.58 -4.95 -3.99
N ALA A 118 4.16 -3.79 -4.28
CA ALA A 118 5.47 -3.42 -3.74
C ALA A 118 5.42 -3.25 -2.21
N MET A 119 6.29 -3.99 -1.51
CA MET A 119 6.40 -4.01 -0.05
C MET A 119 7.61 -3.22 0.46
N THR A 120 8.38 -2.65 -0.44
CA THR A 120 9.52 -1.77 -0.13
C THR A 120 9.35 -0.40 -0.76
N ARG A 121 10.07 0.58 -0.22
CA ARG A 121 10.09 1.95 -0.72
C ARG A 121 11.51 2.51 -0.68
N ASP A 122 11.82 3.37 -1.63
CA ASP A 122 13.04 4.17 -1.65
C ASP A 122 12.81 5.45 -0.86
N LEU A 123 13.02 5.39 0.44
CA LEU A 123 12.83 6.52 1.35
C LEU A 123 13.98 6.57 2.37
N ASN A 124 14.32 7.78 2.80
CA ASN A 124 15.37 8.00 3.79
C ASN A 124 14.92 7.72 5.23
N TRP A 125 13.61 7.55 5.46
CA TRP A 125 13.04 7.31 6.78
C TRP A 125 12.09 6.11 6.74
N GLY A 126 12.23 5.23 7.70
CA GLY A 126 11.42 4.02 7.85
C GLY A 126 12.18 2.86 8.46
N ILE A 127 11.56 1.69 8.50
CA ILE A 127 12.20 0.46 8.96
C ILE A 127 13.04 -0.11 7.82
N PRO A 128 14.36 -0.23 7.97
CA PRO A 128 15.22 -0.80 6.92
C PRO A 128 14.80 -2.23 6.54
N VAL A 129 14.87 -2.54 5.26
CA VAL A 129 14.57 -3.88 4.75
C VAL A 129 15.71 -4.83 5.12
N PRO A 130 15.47 -5.90 5.92
CA PRO A 130 16.53 -6.76 6.46
C PRO A 130 16.92 -7.88 5.49
N VAL A 131 17.22 -7.54 4.23
CA VAL A 131 17.69 -8.51 3.23
C VAL A 131 18.87 -7.93 2.44
N ASP A 132 19.76 -8.80 1.95
CA ASP A 132 20.90 -8.41 1.15
C ASP A 132 20.46 -7.74 -0.17
N GLY A 133 21.12 -6.68 -0.55
CA GLY A 133 20.83 -5.90 -1.75
C GLY A 133 19.64 -4.94 -1.62
N ALA A 134 19.18 -4.67 -0.38
CA ALA A 134 18.11 -3.73 -0.06
C ALA A 134 18.63 -2.43 0.58
N GLU A 135 19.90 -2.07 0.36
CA GLU A 135 20.48 -0.84 0.89
C GLU A 135 19.68 0.38 0.39
N GLY A 136 19.36 1.27 1.32
CA GLY A 136 18.53 2.46 1.03
C GLY A 136 17.04 2.19 0.85
N LYS A 137 16.59 0.97 1.14
CA LYS A 137 15.17 0.59 1.12
C LYS A 137 14.60 0.50 2.52
N VAL A 138 13.34 0.92 2.63
CA VAL A 138 12.55 0.75 3.85
C VAL A 138 11.30 -0.08 3.56
N MET A 139 10.78 -0.74 4.60
CA MET A 139 9.52 -1.46 4.48
C MET A 139 8.35 -0.50 4.26
N TYR A 140 7.40 -0.91 3.44
CA TYR A 140 6.17 -0.17 3.25
C TYR A 140 5.33 -0.24 4.52
N VAL A 141 5.07 0.92 5.12
CA VAL A 141 4.43 1.04 6.44
C VAL A 141 3.11 0.27 6.58
N TRP A 142 2.30 0.21 5.54
CA TRP A 142 1.03 -0.52 5.58
C TRP A 142 1.19 -2.04 5.47
N PHE A 143 2.37 -2.52 5.14
CA PHE A 143 2.65 -3.95 5.16
C PHE A 143 2.88 -4.48 6.57
N ASP A 144 3.61 -3.74 7.41
CA ASP A 144 3.93 -4.15 8.78
C ASP A 144 2.98 -3.56 9.84
N ALA A 145 2.36 -2.40 9.57
CA ALA A 145 1.47 -1.73 10.51
C ALA A 145 0.35 -2.62 11.09
N PRO A 146 -0.36 -3.48 10.30
CA PRO A 146 -1.43 -4.32 10.84
C PRO A 146 -0.97 -5.31 11.93
N ILE A 147 0.30 -5.77 11.89
CA ILE A 147 0.82 -6.68 12.91
C ILE A 147 0.93 -6.01 14.29
N GLY A 148 0.99 -4.68 14.32
CA GLY A 148 1.02 -3.89 15.54
C GLY A 148 -0.16 -4.19 16.47
N TYR A 149 -1.34 -4.43 15.93
CA TYR A 149 -2.53 -4.78 16.73
C TYR A 149 -2.34 -6.11 17.47
N ILE A 150 -1.71 -7.09 16.81
CA ILE A 150 -1.38 -8.37 17.42
C ILE A 150 -0.30 -8.18 18.48
N SER A 151 0.76 -7.44 18.16
CA SER A 151 1.88 -7.17 19.07
C SER A 151 1.43 -6.44 20.34
N PHE A 152 0.57 -5.44 20.22
CA PHE A 152 0.01 -4.71 21.37
C PHE A 152 -0.87 -5.60 22.23
N THR A 153 -1.65 -6.50 21.63
CA THR A 153 -2.44 -7.47 22.37
C THR A 153 -1.52 -8.45 23.13
N GLN A 154 -0.43 -8.88 22.49
CA GLN A 154 0.56 -9.75 23.12
C GLN A 154 1.22 -9.07 24.31
N GLU A 155 1.73 -7.85 24.13
CA GLU A 155 2.36 -7.08 25.21
C GLU A 155 1.39 -6.86 26.40
N TRP A 156 0.14 -6.48 26.09
CA TRP A 156 -0.88 -6.31 27.12
C TRP A 156 -1.18 -7.63 27.85
N ALA A 157 -1.32 -8.72 27.13
CA ALA A 157 -1.62 -10.04 27.72
C ALA A 157 -0.49 -10.51 28.65
N GLU A 158 0.77 -10.36 28.23
CA GLU A 158 1.94 -10.67 29.05
C GLU A 158 1.95 -9.88 30.36
N LYS A 159 1.68 -8.56 30.31
CA LYS A 159 1.61 -7.68 31.48
C LYS A 159 0.46 -8.04 32.44
N ASN A 160 -0.60 -8.66 31.94
CA ASN A 160 -1.81 -8.96 32.70
C ASN A 160 -2.01 -10.47 32.98
N GLY A 161 -1.01 -11.31 32.72
CA GLY A 161 -1.10 -12.75 32.92
C GLY A 161 -2.19 -13.42 32.08
N LYS A 162 -2.41 -12.92 30.87
CA LYS A 162 -3.37 -13.44 29.90
C LYS A 162 -2.65 -14.11 28.73
N ASN A 163 -3.40 -14.89 27.96
CA ASN A 163 -2.89 -15.49 26.73
C ASN A 163 -3.45 -14.71 25.51
N TRP A 164 -2.57 -14.04 24.73
CA TRP A 164 -2.98 -13.26 23.58
C TRP A 164 -3.68 -14.08 22.48
N LYS A 165 -3.38 -15.39 22.40
CA LYS A 165 -4.00 -16.30 21.43
C LYS A 165 -5.50 -16.47 21.64
N ASP A 166 -5.98 -16.31 22.89
CA ASP A 166 -7.39 -16.39 23.21
C ASP A 166 -8.19 -15.25 22.53
N TYR A 167 -7.52 -14.16 22.17
CA TYR A 167 -8.10 -13.00 21.48
C TYR A 167 -7.96 -13.07 19.96
N TRP A 168 -6.94 -13.76 19.43
CA TRP A 168 -6.64 -13.75 18.01
C TRP A 168 -6.76 -15.11 17.32
N GLN A 169 -6.73 -16.21 18.04
CA GLN A 169 -6.69 -17.57 17.48
C GLN A 169 -7.78 -18.49 18.05
N ASN A 170 -8.62 -18.02 18.93
CA ASN A 170 -9.72 -18.80 19.48
C ASN A 170 -10.94 -18.70 18.55
N GLU A 171 -11.49 -19.83 18.12
CA GLU A 171 -12.66 -19.92 17.22
C GLU A 171 -13.93 -19.28 17.80
N GLU A 172 -14.05 -19.19 19.13
CA GLU A 172 -15.15 -18.53 19.81
C GLU A 172 -15.02 -16.99 19.84
N THR A 173 -13.86 -16.48 19.51
CA THR A 173 -13.59 -15.03 19.52
C THR A 173 -14.06 -14.38 18.23
N LYS A 174 -14.88 -13.35 18.34
CA LYS A 174 -15.31 -12.51 17.21
C LYS A 174 -14.39 -11.28 17.12
N LEU A 175 -13.65 -11.17 16.03
CA LEU A 175 -12.84 -10.00 15.72
C LEU A 175 -13.69 -8.99 14.92
N VAL A 176 -13.76 -7.74 15.39
CA VAL A 176 -14.48 -6.66 14.73
C VAL A 176 -13.51 -5.54 14.37
N HIS A 177 -13.44 -5.19 13.08
CA HIS A 177 -12.57 -4.14 12.58
C HIS A 177 -13.35 -2.82 12.41
N PHE A 178 -12.82 -1.74 13.01
CA PHE A 178 -13.25 -0.37 12.77
C PHE A 178 -12.17 0.34 11.98
N ILE A 179 -12.35 0.46 10.67
CA ILE A 179 -11.36 0.99 9.75
C ILE A 179 -11.97 2.09 8.87
N GLY A 180 -11.13 3.07 8.48
CA GLY A 180 -11.50 4.06 7.50
C GLY A 180 -11.65 3.43 6.09
N LYS A 181 -12.41 4.09 5.23
CA LYS A 181 -12.67 3.61 3.86
C LYS A 181 -11.36 3.30 3.10
N ASP A 182 -10.36 4.16 3.25
CA ASP A 182 -9.11 4.04 2.52
C ASP A 182 -8.20 2.89 3.04
N ASN A 183 -8.53 2.34 4.20
CA ASN A 183 -7.79 1.23 4.81
C ASN A 183 -8.40 -0.15 4.52
N ILE A 184 -9.51 -0.23 3.78
CA ILE A 184 -10.14 -1.51 3.42
C ILE A 184 -9.18 -2.39 2.59
N VAL A 185 -8.28 -1.77 1.85
CA VAL A 185 -7.33 -2.45 0.95
C VAL A 185 -6.19 -3.16 1.70
N PHE A 186 -5.99 -2.86 2.98
CA PHE A 186 -4.98 -3.45 3.86
C PHE A 186 -5.63 -4.43 4.83
#